data_8a75de70dd92a767eaaf920bb8cbb885
#
_entry.id   8a75de70dd92a767eaaf920bb8cbb885
#
_cell.length_a   1.000
_cell.length_b   1.000
_cell.length_c   1.000
_cell.angle_alpha   90.00
_cell.angle_beta   90.00
_cell.angle_gamma   90.00
#
_symmetry.space_group_name_H-M   'P 1'
#
loop_
_entity.id
_entity.type
_entity.pdbx_description
1 polymer ?
#
loop_
_entity_poly.entity_id
_entity_poly.type
_entity_poly.pdbx_seq_one_letter_code
_entity_poly.pdbx_strand_id
1 'polypeptide(L)'
;MKLLKFILILLLCNVVNAQRVITEELYQGTINGELKISLYLKMQETGCPSTIVNAIYKYDNNKTNNWILLDVIFSENNNWYTLVEHYNTGVLLLKKEGGVFTGYWISPDGEKKLKVNLRKVKTKKSKITELNDKLEYENYSASDC
;
A
#
# COMPACT_ATOMS: atom_id res chain seq x y z
N MET A 1 -9.73 33.38 36.89
CA MET A 1 -8.92 33.70 35.68
C MET A 1 -7.76 32.74 35.40
N LYS A 2 -7.03 32.21 36.37
CA LYS A 2 -5.89 31.28 36.16
C LYS A 2 -6.34 29.91 35.62
N LEU A 3 -7.44 29.36 36.13
CA LEU A 3 -8.00 28.09 35.73
C LEU A 3 -8.46 28.08 34.25
N LEU A 4 -9.09 29.19 33.81
CA LEU A 4 -9.58 29.35 32.43
C LEU A 4 -8.42 29.38 31.42
N LYS A 5 -7.29 29.99 31.79
CA LYS A 5 -6.07 30.00 30.95
C LYS A 5 -5.43 28.60 30.82
N PHE A 6 -5.49 27.81 31.88
CA PHE A 6 -4.96 26.45 31.89
C PHE A 6 -5.79 25.51 31.02
N ILE A 7 -7.12 25.65 31.05
CA ILE A 7 -8.05 24.89 30.16
C ILE A 7 -7.85 25.27 28.71
N LEU A 8 -7.61 26.54 28.39
CA LEU A 8 -7.36 26.99 27.01
C LEU A 8 -6.06 26.43 26.44
N ILE A 9 -5.01 26.29 27.25
CA ILE A 9 -3.73 25.69 26.84
C ILE A 9 -3.88 24.18 26.58
N LEU A 10 -4.66 23.47 27.38
CA LEU A 10 -4.95 22.04 27.17
C LEU A 10 -5.75 21.78 25.91
N LEU A 11 -6.61 22.71 25.50
CA LEU A 11 -7.38 22.59 24.22
C LEU A 11 -6.53 22.84 22.98
N LEU A 12 -5.44 23.57 23.08
CA LEU A 12 -4.51 23.86 21.97
C LEU A 12 -3.52 22.70 21.68
N CYS A 13 -3.33 21.77 22.61
CA CYS A 13 -2.41 20.63 22.45
C CYS A 13 -2.95 19.48 21.61
N ASN A 14 -4.19 19.52 21.13
CA ASN A 14 -4.80 18.44 20.35
C ASN A 14 -4.73 18.65 18.82
N VAL A 15 -3.72 19.38 18.31
CA VAL A 15 -3.43 19.35 16.88
C VAL A 15 -2.70 18.03 16.59
N VAL A 16 -3.44 16.94 16.60
CA VAL A 16 -2.95 15.66 16.06
C VAL A 16 -2.73 15.88 14.58
N ASN A 17 -1.49 15.94 14.15
CA ASN A 17 -1.12 15.89 12.74
C ASN A 17 -1.47 14.49 12.21
N ALA A 18 -2.75 14.27 11.91
CA ALA A 18 -3.17 13.09 11.19
C ALA A 18 -2.51 13.12 9.81
N GLN A 19 -1.75 12.07 9.48
CA GLN A 19 -1.15 11.92 8.16
C GLN A 19 -2.27 12.03 7.11
N ARG A 20 -2.12 12.96 6.17
CA ARG A 20 -3.12 13.17 5.15
C ARG A 20 -3.03 12.04 4.13
N VAL A 21 -4.13 11.29 3.97
CA VAL A 21 -4.26 10.30 2.90
C VAL A 21 -4.38 11.03 1.55
N ILE A 22 -3.48 10.70 0.62
CA ILE A 22 -3.48 11.25 -0.74
C ILE A 22 -4.34 10.37 -1.65
N THR A 23 -4.10 9.05 -1.65
CA THR A 23 -4.86 8.09 -2.45
C THR A 23 -5.02 6.76 -1.75
N GLU A 24 -6.13 6.07 -2.07
CA GLU A 24 -6.44 4.71 -1.67
C GLU A 24 -6.98 3.99 -2.91
N GLU A 25 -6.20 3.07 -3.45
CA GLU A 25 -6.48 2.51 -4.77
C GLU A 25 -6.33 0.99 -4.78
N LEU A 26 -7.36 0.30 -5.30
CA LEU A 26 -7.33 -1.13 -5.56
C LEU A 26 -7.09 -1.36 -7.06
N TYR A 27 -6.16 -2.25 -7.36
CA TYR A 27 -5.83 -2.71 -8.69
C TYR A 27 -6.07 -4.21 -8.81
N GLN A 28 -6.55 -4.65 -9.95
CA GLN A 28 -6.74 -6.07 -10.24
C GLN A 28 -6.17 -6.41 -11.61
N GLY A 29 -5.68 -7.63 -11.75
CA GLY A 29 -5.11 -8.11 -12.99
C GLY A 29 -4.37 -9.42 -12.85
N THR A 30 -3.27 -9.58 -13.57
CA THR A 30 -2.58 -10.88 -13.65
C THR A 30 -1.06 -10.75 -13.63
N ILE A 31 -0.42 -11.79 -13.09
CA ILE A 31 0.97 -12.15 -13.35
C ILE A 31 0.98 -13.22 -14.42
N ASN A 32 1.77 -13.03 -15.49
CA ASN A 32 1.91 -13.90 -16.65
C ASN A 32 0.58 -14.24 -17.41
N GLY A 33 -0.44 -13.38 -17.26
CA GLY A 33 -1.76 -13.60 -17.88
C GLY A 33 -2.64 -14.63 -17.18
N GLU A 34 -2.13 -15.38 -16.22
CA GLU A 34 -2.80 -16.53 -15.61
C GLU A 34 -3.11 -16.32 -14.12
N LEU A 35 -2.11 -15.90 -13.35
CA LEU A 35 -2.23 -15.74 -11.90
C LEU A 35 -2.95 -14.44 -11.59
N LYS A 36 -4.22 -14.51 -11.26
CA LYS A 36 -5.01 -13.33 -10.85
C LYS A 36 -4.55 -12.81 -9.51
N ILE A 37 -4.34 -11.50 -9.45
CA ILE A 37 -3.95 -10.80 -8.22
C ILE A 37 -4.77 -9.53 -8.00
N SER A 38 -4.91 -9.18 -6.73
CA SER A 38 -5.41 -7.88 -6.27
C SER A 38 -4.32 -7.17 -5.50
N LEU A 39 -4.01 -5.92 -5.86
CA LEU A 39 -3.01 -5.05 -5.22
C LEU A 39 -3.72 -3.82 -4.65
N TYR A 40 -3.58 -3.57 -3.35
CA TYR A 40 -4.07 -2.37 -2.69
C TYR A 40 -2.90 -1.47 -2.31
N LEU A 41 -3.04 -0.18 -2.62
CA LEU A 41 -2.07 0.87 -2.33
C LEU A 41 -2.72 2.00 -1.53
N LYS A 42 -2.07 2.42 -0.45
CA LYS A 42 -2.41 3.62 0.33
C LYS A 42 -1.22 4.56 0.33
N MET A 43 -1.42 5.76 -0.19
CA MET A 43 -0.41 6.81 -0.25
C MET A 43 -0.76 7.92 0.74
N GLN A 44 0.20 8.35 1.55
CA GLN A 44 0.02 9.33 2.62
C GLN A 44 1.15 10.36 2.65
N GLU A 45 0.84 11.58 3.02
CA GLU A 45 1.83 12.60 3.35
C GLU A 45 2.41 12.33 4.74
N THR A 46 3.72 12.57 4.95
CA THR A 46 4.42 12.32 6.24
C THR A 46 4.63 13.62 6.94
N GLY A 47 4.05 14.65 6.92
CA GLY A 47 4.39 15.92 7.60
C GLY A 47 5.76 16.54 7.24
N CYS A 48 6.66 15.76 6.61
CA CYS A 48 7.83 16.21 5.84
C CYS A 48 7.41 16.25 4.37
N PRO A 49 8.12 16.95 3.45
CA PRO A 49 7.78 16.95 2.03
C PRO A 49 8.15 15.60 1.37
N SER A 50 7.63 14.52 1.92
CA SER A 50 7.81 13.16 1.43
C SER A 50 6.51 12.38 1.53
N THR A 51 6.37 11.42 0.63
CA THR A 51 5.21 10.55 0.53
C THR A 51 5.58 9.14 0.96
N ILE A 52 4.76 8.53 1.80
CA ILE A 52 4.83 7.10 2.13
C ILE A 52 3.78 6.36 1.29
N VAL A 53 4.19 5.24 0.75
CA VAL A 53 3.30 4.29 0.08
C VAL A 53 3.32 2.98 0.85
N ASN A 54 2.14 2.58 1.35
CA ASN A 54 1.92 1.28 1.97
C ASN A 54 1.12 0.41 1.00
N ALA A 55 1.44 -0.87 0.93
CA ALA A 55 0.76 -1.77 0.02
C ALA A 55 0.64 -3.19 0.56
N ILE A 56 -0.44 -3.84 0.16
CA ILE A 56 -0.65 -5.28 0.31
C ILE A 56 -1.15 -5.85 -1.00
N TYR A 57 -0.81 -7.10 -1.30
CA TYR A 57 -1.40 -7.79 -2.43
C TYR A 57 -1.75 -9.24 -2.07
N LYS A 58 -2.57 -9.87 -2.90
CA LYS A 58 -2.90 -11.29 -2.77
C LYS A 58 -3.10 -11.95 -4.11
N TYR A 59 -2.91 -13.25 -4.14
CA TYR A 59 -3.38 -14.11 -5.22
C TYR A 59 -4.86 -14.39 -5.04
N ASP A 60 -5.70 -14.06 -6.03
CA ASP A 60 -7.16 -14.15 -5.91
C ASP A 60 -7.67 -15.60 -5.78
N ASN A 61 -6.89 -16.56 -6.29
CA ASN A 61 -7.19 -18.00 -6.17
C ASN A 61 -6.70 -18.62 -4.84
N ASN A 62 -6.14 -17.82 -3.93
CA ASN A 62 -5.69 -18.32 -2.63
C ASN A 62 -6.91 -18.62 -1.73
N LYS A 63 -7.08 -19.89 -1.37
CA LYS A 63 -8.20 -20.36 -0.51
C LYS A 63 -8.19 -19.72 0.88
N THR A 64 -7.03 -19.35 1.39
CA THR A 64 -6.86 -18.72 2.72
C THR A 64 -7.14 -17.23 2.71
N ASN A 65 -7.31 -16.63 1.54
CA ASN A 65 -7.50 -15.18 1.36
C ASN A 65 -6.43 -14.32 2.06
N ASN A 66 -5.21 -14.86 2.21
CA ASN A 66 -4.10 -14.17 2.85
C ASN A 66 -3.58 -13.05 1.95
N TRP A 67 -3.37 -11.89 2.56
CA TRP A 67 -2.68 -10.77 1.97
C TRP A 67 -1.19 -10.83 2.33
N ILE A 68 -0.36 -10.34 1.43
CA ILE A 68 1.09 -10.26 1.57
C ILE A 68 1.44 -8.78 1.70
N LEU A 69 2.12 -8.43 2.80
CA LEU A 69 2.65 -7.09 3.00
C LEU A 69 3.77 -6.82 1.99
N LEU A 70 3.82 -5.60 1.50
CA LEU A 70 4.84 -5.15 0.55
C LEU A 70 5.64 -3.99 1.14
N ASP A 71 6.95 -4.14 1.14
CA ASP A 71 7.88 -3.04 1.39
C ASP A 71 8.02 -2.23 0.11
N VAL A 72 7.63 -0.95 0.14
CA VAL A 72 7.47 -0.14 -1.07
C VAL A 72 8.53 0.93 -1.17
N ILE A 73 9.25 0.96 -2.30
CA ILE A 73 10.07 2.08 -2.72
C ILE A 73 9.41 2.72 -3.94
N PHE A 74 9.07 4.00 -3.81
CA PHE A 74 8.38 4.75 -4.84
C PHE A 74 9.23 5.91 -5.36
N SER A 75 9.31 6.05 -6.67
CA SER A 75 9.96 7.18 -7.33
C SER A 75 8.92 8.08 -8.01
N GLU A 76 8.70 9.26 -7.44
CA GLU A 76 7.74 10.24 -7.97
C GLU A 76 8.10 10.73 -9.37
N ASN A 77 9.39 10.87 -9.66
CA ASN A 77 9.86 11.47 -10.93
C ASN A 77 9.52 10.64 -12.17
N ASN A 78 9.36 9.33 -12.03
CA ASN A 78 9.17 8.43 -13.16
C ASN A 78 8.04 7.41 -12.95
N ASN A 79 7.29 7.53 -11.85
CA ASN A 79 6.17 6.65 -11.48
C ASN A 79 6.54 5.15 -11.40
N TRP A 80 7.77 4.86 -10.97
CA TRP A 80 8.22 3.50 -10.70
C TRP A 80 7.96 3.10 -9.26
N TYR A 81 7.49 1.89 -9.08
CA TYR A 81 7.24 1.23 -7.80
C TYR A 81 8.04 -0.06 -7.75
N THR A 82 8.91 -0.18 -6.76
CA THR A 82 9.54 -1.44 -6.37
C THR A 82 8.83 -1.92 -5.12
N LEU A 83 8.16 -3.06 -5.21
CA LEU A 83 7.35 -3.61 -4.14
C LEU A 83 7.94 -4.98 -3.80
N VAL A 84 8.60 -5.07 -2.66
CA VAL A 84 9.23 -6.29 -2.19
C VAL A 84 8.27 -7.03 -1.26
N GLU A 85 8.03 -8.31 -1.48
CA GLU A 85 7.27 -9.14 -0.56
C GLU A 85 8.00 -9.21 0.78
N HIS A 86 7.31 -8.97 1.89
CA HIS A 86 7.91 -8.75 3.22
C HIS A 86 8.93 -9.82 3.61
N TYR A 87 8.71 -11.08 3.26
CA TYR A 87 9.66 -12.17 3.51
C TYR A 87 10.64 -12.41 2.35
N ASN A 88 10.79 -11.43 1.44
CA ASN A 88 11.64 -11.54 0.26
C ASN A 88 11.33 -12.76 -0.61
N THR A 89 10.05 -13.08 -0.76
CA THR A 89 9.57 -14.20 -1.57
C THR A 89 9.32 -13.82 -3.02
N GLY A 90 9.37 -12.53 -3.35
CA GLY A 90 9.29 -11.97 -4.69
C GLY A 90 9.36 -10.45 -4.71
N VAL A 91 9.55 -9.89 -5.89
CA VAL A 91 9.60 -8.45 -6.13
C VAL A 91 8.72 -8.09 -7.32
N LEU A 92 7.84 -7.11 -7.14
CA LEU A 92 7.13 -6.48 -8.24
C LEU A 92 7.83 -5.17 -8.61
N LEU A 93 8.32 -5.07 -9.83
CA LEU A 93 8.87 -3.85 -10.41
C LEU A 93 7.86 -3.29 -11.41
N LEU A 94 7.13 -2.25 -11.02
CA LEU A 94 5.96 -1.76 -11.74
C LEU A 94 6.08 -0.29 -12.11
N LYS A 95 5.65 0.06 -13.32
CA LYS A 95 5.45 1.44 -13.75
C LYS A 95 3.96 1.77 -13.76
N LYS A 96 3.58 2.90 -13.18
CA LYS A 96 2.21 3.40 -13.19
C LYS A 96 2.00 4.41 -14.31
N GLU A 97 1.04 4.14 -15.18
CA GLU A 97 0.60 5.08 -16.22
C GLU A 97 -0.93 5.21 -16.16
N GLY A 98 -1.39 6.38 -15.69
CA GLY A 98 -2.81 6.59 -15.40
C GLY A 98 -3.33 5.56 -14.38
N GLY A 99 -4.37 4.81 -14.76
CA GLY A 99 -4.97 3.77 -13.92
C GLY A 99 -4.42 2.36 -14.16
N VAL A 100 -3.23 2.22 -14.74
CA VAL A 100 -2.65 0.92 -15.11
C VAL A 100 -1.26 0.77 -14.52
N PHE A 101 -0.98 -0.40 -13.95
CA PHE A 101 0.37 -0.85 -13.63
C PHE A 101 0.83 -1.89 -14.64
N THR A 102 2.02 -1.69 -15.19
CA THR A 102 2.71 -2.67 -16.04
C THR A 102 4.13 -2.91 -15.53
N GLY A 103 4.64 -4.09 -15.70
CA GLY A 103 6.00 -4.41 -15.27
C GLY A 103 6.22 -5.90 -15.11
N TYR A 104 6.95 -6.26 -14.04
CA TYR A 104 7.36 -7.64 -13.81
C TYR A 104 7.27 -8.02 -12.35
N TRP A 105 6.93 -9.27 -12.11
CA TRP A 105 7.22 -9.99 -10.88
C TRP A 105 8.52 -10.78 -11.11
N ILE A 106 9.41 -10.74 -10.13
CA ILE A 106 10.73 -11.38 -10.17
C ILE A 106 10.85 -12.28 -8.97
N SER A 107 11.27 -13.54 -9.18
CA SER A 107 11.52 -14.48 -8.08
C SER A 107 12.75 -14.06 -7.25
N PRO A 108 12.87 -14.51 -5.97
CA PRO A 108 13.96 -14.10 -5.08
C PRO A 108 15.36 -14.42 -5.60
N ASP A 109 15.48 -15.51 -6.37
CA ASP A 109 16.72 -15.95 -7.05
C ASP A 109 17.00 -15.15 -8.35
N GLY A 110 16.04 -14.33 -8.82
CA GLY A 110 16.14 -13.58 -10.06
C GLY A 110 15.94 -14.41 -11.34
N GLU A 111 15.72 -15.71 -11.24
CA GLU A 111 15.64 -16.60 -12.40
C GLU A 111 14.32 -16.47 -13.16
N LYS A 112 13.21 -16.22 -12.44
CA LYS A 112 11.89 -16.06 -13.02
C LYS A 112 11.53 -14.59 -13.13
N LYS A 113 11.12 -14.17 -14.34
CA LYS A 113 10.63 -12.83 -14.63
C LYS A 113 9.31 -12.94 -15.37
N LEU A 114 8.21 -12.63 -14.68
CA LEU A 114 6.85 -12.80 -15.17
C LEU A 114 6.19 -11.43 -15.40
N LYS A 115 5.55 -11.23 -16.55
CA LYS A 115 4.86 -9.96 -16.86
C LYS A 115 3.70 -9.71 -15.91
N VAL A 116 3.56 -8.47 -15.45
CA VAL A 116 2.44 -8.01 -14.62
C VAL A 116 1.64 -6.96 -15.38
N ASN A 117 0.33 -7.09 -15.33
CA ASN A 117 -0.59 -6.08 -15.85
C ASN A 117 -1.78 -5.96 -14.91
N LEU A 118 -1.93 -4.76 -14.29
CA LEU A 118 -3.00 -4.48 -13.35
C LEU A 118 -3.74 -3.22 -13.78
N ARG A 119 -5.05 -3.18 -13.53
CA ARG A 119 -5.89 -2.01 -13.77
C ARG A 119 -6.58 -1.58 -12.49
N LYS A 120 -6.65 -0.27 -12.29
CA LYS A 120 -7.42 0.31 -11.21
C LYS A 120 -8.89 -0.06 -11.34
N VAL A 121 -9.50 -0.50 -10.23
CA VAL A 121 -10.91 -0.85 -10.16
C VAL A 121 -11.67 0.14 -9.31
N LYS A 122 -12.91 0.46 -9.72
CA LYS A 122 -13.80 1.30 -8.94
C LYS A 122 -14.20 0.53 -7.67
N THR A 123 -13.85 1.09 -6.51
CA THR A 123 -14.01 0.41 -5.23
C THR A 123 -14.96 1.20 -4.33
N LYS A 124 -15.89 0.49 -3.66
CA LYS A 124 -16.80 1.10 -2.68
C LYS A 124 -16.02 1.49 -1.42
N LYS A 125 -16.48 2.55 -0.73
CA LYS A 125 -15.87 3.04 0.51
C LYS A 125 -15.75 1.95 1.58
N SER A 126 -16.78 1.11 1.75
CA SER A 126 -16.74 -0.02 2.69
C SER A 126 -15.62 -1.01 2.41
N LYS A 127 -15.33 -1.27 1.12
CA LYS A 127 -14.22 -2.15 0.74
C LYS A 127 -12.86 -1.49 0.98
N ILE A 128 -12.74 -0.18 0.79
CA ILE A 128 -11.53 0.57 1.13
C ILE A 128 -11.28 0.51 2.64
N THR A 129 -12.30 0.67 3.48
CA THR A 129 -12.18 0.51 4.94
C THR A 129 -11.66 -0.89 5.30
N GLU A 130 -12.27 -1.95 4.76
CA GLU A 130 -11.82 -3.34 4.96
C GLU A 130 -10.35 -3.54 4.56
N LEU A 131 -9.93 -2.93 3.44
CA LEU A 131 -8.54 -3.03 2.96
C LEU A 131 -7.56 -2.24 3.84
N ASN A 132 -7.98 -1.12 4.40
CA ASN A 132 -7.20 -0.39 5.40
C ASN A 132 -7.00 -1.21 6.67
N ASP A 133 -8.08 -1.79 7.21
CA ASP A 133 -8.01 -2.65 8.40
C ASP A 133 -7.05 -3.83 8.15
N LYS A 134 -7.11 -4.40 6.94
CA LYS A 134 -6.22 -5.49 6.55
C LYS A 134 -4.76 -5.05 6.42
N LEU A 135 -4.51 -3.90 5.81
CA LEU A 135 -3.16 -3.32 5.70
C LEU A 135 -2.57 -3.04 7.09
N GLU A 136 -3.35 -2.47 8.01
CA GLU A 136 -2.92 -2.20 9.39
C GLU A 136 -2.61 -3.50 10.14
N TYR A 137 -3.43 -4.54 9.96
CA TYR A 137 -3.18 -5.86 10.54
C TYR A 137 -1.88 -6.48 10.04
N GLU A 138 -1.62 -6.47 8.72
CA GLU A 138 -0.39 -7.04 8.15
C GLU A 138 0.85 -6.24 8.58
N ASN A 139 0.77 -4.91 8.66
CA ASN A 139 1.86 -4.07 9.20
C ASN A 139 2.15 -4.38 10.67
N TYR A 140 1.10 -4.53 11.49
CA TYR A 140 1.26 -4.88 12.90
C TYR A 140 1.91 -6.26 13.04
N SER A 141 1.39 -7.27 12.34
CA SER A 141 1.88 -8.64 12.40
C SER A 141 3.33 -8.79 11.93
N ALA A 142 3.75 -7.96 10.97
CA ALA A 142 5.13 -7.96 10.48
C ALA A 142 6.12 -7.30 11.46
N SER A 143 5.62 -6.46 12.37
CA SER A 143 6.43 -5.71 13.34
C SER A 143 6.40 -6.33 14.74
N ASP A 144 5.52 -7.31 14.98
CA ASP A 144 5.37 -7.98 16.27
C ASP A 144 6.41 -9.13 16.36
N CYS A 145 7.29 -9.01 17.36
CA CYS A 145 8.38 -9.99 17.63
C CYS A 145 7.95 -11.03 18.65
#